data_f018f5c3fbd78b767bba10ba6d5ba288
#
_entry.id   f018f5c3fbd78b767bba10ba6d5ba288
#
_cell.length_a   1.000
_cell.length_b   1.000
_cell.length_c   1.000
_cell.angle_alpha   90.00
_cell.angle_beta   90.00
_cell.angle_gamma   90.00
#
_symmetry.space_group_name_H-M   'P 1'
#
loop_
_entity.id
_entity.type
_entity.pdbx_description
1 polymer ?
#
loop_
_entity_poly.entity_id
_entity_poly.type
_entity_poly.pdbx_seq_one_letter_code
_entity_poly.pdbx_strand_id
1 'polypeptide(L)'
;IENGVLQNWLLDIRSSNQLGLKTNGCATRGLASPPSPSCSNLYMENGTDYATSLISSVKSGFYVTETFGMGVNIITGDYSQGASGFWIENGEISYAVSEITIAGSLSDMFMQATPANDLELRYSTNSPTLLIEKMTVAGE
;
A
#
# COMPACT_ATOMS: atom_id res chain seq x y z
N ILE A 1 13.48 -0.13 3.46
CA ILE A 1 13.31 -1.57 3.23
C ILE A 1 14.07 -1.91 1.95
N GLU A 2 14.91 -2.90 1.97
CA GLU A 2 15.65 -3.41 0.80
C GLU A 2 15.44 -4.92 0.71
N ASN A 3 15.01 -5.40 -0.44
CA ASN A 3 14.72 -6.82 -0.68
C ASN A 3 13.82 -7.45 0.40
N GLY A 4 12.79 -6.73 0.84
CA GLY A 4 11.87 -7.16 1.88
C GLY A 4 12.40 -7.06 3.32
N VAL A 5 13.66 -6.63 3.52
CA VAL A 5 14.26 -6.50 4.84
C VAL A 5 14.25 -5.05 5.32
N LEU A 6 13.71 -4.83 6.52
CA LEU A 6 13.72 -3.51 7.15
C LEU A 6 15.15 -3.09 7.48
N GLN A 7 15.65 -2.02 6.85
CA GLN A 7 16.99 -1.49 7.09
C GLN A 7 17.02 -0.43 8.18
N ASN A 8 16.02 0.44 8.22
CA ASN A 8 15.96 1.55 9.16
C ASN A 8 14.53 1.79 9.63
N TRP A 9 14.41 2.28 10.86
CA TRP A 9 13.16 2.84 11.39
C TRP A 9 13.05 4.32 11.02
N LEU A 10 11.83 4.86 11.01
CA LEU A 10 11.60 6.29 11.01
C LEU A 10 11.77 6.79 12.45
N LEU A 11 12.83 7.55 12.71
CA LEU A 11 13.21 7.94 14.06
C LEU A 11 13.28 9.45 14.22
N ASP A 12 12.41 10.00 15.06
CA ASP A 12 12.61 11.30 15.68
C ASP A 12 13.56 11.18 16.90
N ILE A 13 13.84 12.29 17.58
CA ILE A 13 14.71 12.33 18.77
C ILE A 13 14.12 11.50 19.91
N ARG A 14 12.81 11.55 20.12
CA ARG A 14 12.14 10.84 21.21
C ARG A 14 12.18 9.33 20.99
N SER A 15 11.79 8.88 19.81
CA SER A 15 11.78 7.46 19.45
C SER A 15 13.19 6.87 19.46
N SER A 16 14.19 7.62 18.94
CA SER A 16 15.57 7.18 18.95
C SER A 16 16.10 7.01 20.37
N ASN A 17 15.85 7.94 21.27
CA ASN A 17 16.26 7.83 22.66
C ASN A 17 15.58 6.64 23.38
N GLN A 18 14.29 6.40 23.11
CA GLN A 18 13.54 5.29 23.68
C GLN A 18 14.09 3.92 23.23
N LEU A 19 14.56 3.83 22.00
CA LEU A 19 15.12 2.60 21.42
C LEU A 19 16.64 2.46 21.60
N GLY A 20 17.32 3.46 22.15
CA GLY A 20 18.78 3.49 22.26
C GLY A 20 19.49 3.59 20.89
N LEU A 21 18.82 4.19 19.90
CA LEU A 21 19.30 4.36 18.54
C LEU A 21 19.62 5.84 18.24
N LYS A 22 20.26 6.08 17.11
CA LYS A 22 20.47 7.45 16.61
C LYS A 22 19.27 7.90 15.78
N THR A 23 18.81 9.14 15.97
CA THR A 23 17.81 9.76 15.11
C THR A 23 18.34 9.88 13.68
N ASN A 24 17.47 9.66 12.70
CA ASN A 24 17.71 9.94 11.28
C ASN A 24 16.95 11.17 10.78
N GLY A 25 16.35 11.96 11.69
CA GLY A 25 15.63 13.17 11.35
C GLY A 25 14.27 12.95 10.68
N CYS A 26 13.79 11.71 10.61
CA CYS A 26 12.50 11.37 10.02
C CYS A 26 11.37 11.79 10.95
N ALA A 27 11.04 13.07 10.96
CA ALA A 27 10.04 13.63 11.86
C ALA A 27 9.24 14.75 11.22
N THR A 28 7.99 14.87 11.63
CA THR A 28 7.13 16.03 11.36
C THR A 28 6.69 16.67 12.67
N ARG A 29 6.32 17.95 12.62
CA ARG A 29 5.85 18.71 13.78
C ARG A 29 4.68 19.60 13.40
N GLY A 30 3.62 19.54 14.17
CA GLY A 30 2.55 20.54 14.14
C GLY A 30 2.88 21.77 14.99
N LEU A 31 2.07 22.82 14.86
CA LEU A 31 2.26 24.08 15.59
C LEU A 31 2.20 23.91 17.12
N ALA A 32 1.34 23.03 17.59
CA ALA A 32 1.06 22.81 19.02
C ALA A 32 1.36 21.38 19.51
N SER A 33 2.07 20.58 18.72
CA SER A 33 2.42 19.19 19.07
C SER A 33 3.93 18.98 19.07
N PRO A 34 4.45 18.06 19.90
CA PRO A 34 5.84 17.63 19.80
C PRO A 34 6.07 16.94 18.45
N PRO A 35 7.35 16.85 17.99
CA PRO A 35 7.70 16.06 16.84
C PRO A 35 7.25 14.60 16.98
N SER A 36 6.87 13.98 15.87
CA SER A 36 6.55 12.56 15.77
C SER A 36 7.21 11.95 14.54
N PRO A 37 7.54 10.65 14.55
CA PRO A 37 8.14 9.98 13.41
C PRO A 37 7.28 10.15 12.15
N SER A 38 7.93 10.51 11.04
CA SER A 38 7.25 10.70 9.75
C SER A 38 8.26 10.62 8.61
N CYS A 39 7.80 10.35 7.41
CA CYS A 39 8.57 10.46 6.17
C CYS A 39 8.18 11.72 5.41
N SER A 40 9.14 12.32 4.71
CA SER A 40 8.88 13.43 3.76
C SER A 40 8.53 12.90 2.39
N ASN A 41 9.26 11.87 1.94
CA ASN A 41 9.03 11.18 0.68
C ASN A 41 9.11 9.68 0.95
N LEU A 42 8.04 8.98 0.66
CA LEU A 42 7.95 7.53 0.74
C LEU A 42 7.47 7.01 -0.61
N TYR A 43 8.18 6.05 -1.18
CA TYR A 43 7.71 5.41 -2.40
C TYR A 43 8.10 3.93 -2.44
N MET A 44 7.31 3.16 -3.15
CA MET A 44 7.66 1.81 -3.53
C MET A 44 8.35 1.86 -4.90
N GLU A 45 9.50 1.21 -5.02
CA GLU A 45 10.22 1.14 -6.29
C GLU A 45 9.44 0.39 -7.35
N ASN A 46 9.72 0.70 -8.60
CA ASN A 46 9.16 -0.01 -9.75
C ASN A 46 9.53 -1.48 -9.75
N GLY A 47 8.58 -2.31 -10.14
CA GLY A 47 8.85 -3.65 -10.63
C GLY A 47 9.34 -3.63 -12.08
N THR A 48 9.37 -4.80 -12.69
CA THR A 48 9.83 -5.01 -14.08
C THR A 48 8.67 -5.05 -15.08
N ASP A 49 7.49 -5.41 -14.62
CA ASP A 49 6.35 -5.69 -15.48
C ASP A 49 5.50 -4.44 -15.75
N TYR A 50 4.92 -4.35 -16.93
CA TYR A 50 3.94 -3.32 -17.22
C TYR A 50 2.62 -3.60 -16.48
N ALA A 51 1.92 -2.55 -16.03
CA ALA A 51 0.61 -2.69 -15.38
C ALA A 51 -0.39 -3.48 -16.25
N THR A 52 -0.35 -3.27 -17.57
CA THR A 52 -1.16 -4.04 -18.53
C THR A 52 -0.82 -5.53 -18.55
N SER A 53 0.44 -5.88 -18.38
CA SER A 53 0.88 -7.29 -18.31
C SER A 53 0.39 -7.93 -17.01
N LEU A 54 0.44 -7.21 -15.89
CA LEU A 54 -0.11 -7.69 -14.62
C LEU A 54 -1.62 -7.93 -14.73
N ILE A 55 -2.39 -7.00 -15.32
CA ILE A 55 -3.82 -7.17 -15.56
C ILE A 55 -4.08 -8.41 -16.43
N SER A 56 -3.32 -8.57 -17.51
CA SER A 56 -3.49 -9.71 -18.44
C SER A 56 -3.20 -11.07 -17.79
N SER A 57 -2.44 -11.11 -16.70
CA SER A 57 -2.17 -12.34 -15.95
C SER A 57 -3.32 -12.75 -15.03
N VAL A 58 -4.26 -11.83 -14.73
CA VAL A 58 -5.37 -12.08 -13.81
C VAL A 58 -6.52 -12.78 -14.52
N LYS A 59 -6.83 -14.01 -14.11
CA LYS A 59 -7.98 -14.75 -14.65
C LYS A 59 -9.33 -14.20 -14.17
N SER A 60 -9.41 -13.86 -12.90
CA SER A 60 -10.58 -13.26 -12.26
C SER A 60 -10.10 -12.41 -11.10
N GLY A 61 -10.46 -11.14 -11.06
CA GLY A 61 -9.98 -10.21 -10.05
C GLY A 61 -10.69 -8.86 -10.11
N PHE A 62 -10.20 -7.94 -9.30
CA PHE A 62 -10.79 -6.61 -9.19
C PHE A 62 -9.71 -5.52 -9.34
N TYR A 63 -9.88 -4.66 -10.33
CA TYR A 63 -9.05 -3.48 -10.53
C TYR A 63 -9.60 -2.32 -9.71
N VAL A 64 -8.94 -2.02 -8.60
CA VAL A 64 -9.33 -0.94 -7.68
C VAL A 64 -8.95 0.41 -8.28
N THR A 65 -9.91 1.31 -8.41
CA THR A 65 -9.67 2.71 -8.78
C THR A 65 -9.77 3.65 -7.60
N GLU A 66 -10.58 3.29 -6.61
CA GLU A 66 -10.81 4.11 -5.43
C GLU A 66 -11.07 3.23 -4.21
N THR A 67 -10.56 3.65 -3.06
CA THR A 67 -10.84 3.03 -1.77
C THR A 67 -11.45 4.04 -0.83
N PHE A 68 -12.35 3.59 0.05
CA PHE A 68 -12.99 4.43 1.06
C PHE A 68 -13.17 3.69 2.38
N GLY A 69 -13.25 4.47 3.46
CA GLY A 69 -13.32 3.95 4.81
C GLY A 69 -11.97 4.00 5.53
N MET A 70 -11.95 3.48 6.75
CA MET A 70 -10.79 3.49 7.66
C MET A 70 -10.58 2.09 8.28
N GLY A 71 -10.66 1.07 7.46
CA GLY A 71 -10.62 -0.34 7.88
C GLY A 71 -9.21 -0.94 7.94
N VAL A 72 -8.22 -0.20 8.44
CA VAL A 72 -6.85 -0.69 8.61
C VAL A 72 -6.49 -0.73 10.09
N ASN A 73 -6.23 -1.91 10.62
CA ASN A 73 -5.72 -2.10 11.97
C ASN A 73 -4.23 -2.48 11.91
N ILE A 74 -3.36 -1.50 12.18
CA ILE A 74 -1.91 -1.71 12.13
C ILE A 74 -1.36 -2.60 13.24
N ILE A 75 -2.14 -2.88 14.30
CA ILE A 75 -1.73 -3.73 15.42
C ILE A 75 -1.98 -5.19 15.08
N THR A 76 -3.16 -5.52 14.56
CA THR A 76 -3.53 -6.88 14.17
C THR A 76 -3.11 -7.22 12.75
N GLY A 77 -2.88 -6.22 11.90
CA GLY A 77 -2.61 -6.38 10.49
C GLY A 77 -3.87 -6.56 9.63
N ASP A 78 -5.05 -6.41 10.21
CA ASP A 78 -6.30 -6.55 9.46
C ASP A 78 -6.50 -5.36 8.51
N TYR A 79 -6.83 -5.68 7.27
CA TYR A 79 -7.19 -4.73 6.23
C TYR A 79 -8.60 -5.03 5.73
N SER A 80 -9.48 -4.02 5.75
CA SER A 80 -10.83 -4.12 5.21
C SER A 80 -11.29 -2.73 4.76
N GLN A 81 -11.43 -2.52 3.46
CA GLN A 81 -11.78 -1.22 2.87
C GLN A 81 -12.93 -1.39 1.88
N GLY A 82 -13.82 -0.41 1.87
CA GLY A 82 -14.73 -0.23 0.74
C GLY A 82 -13.94 0.12 -0.51
N ALA A 83 -14.37 -0.35 -1.66
CA ALA A 83 -13.71 -0.11 -2.93
C ALA A 83 -14.70 0.04 -4.09
N SER A 84 -14.26 0.80 -5.10
CA SER A 84 -14.88 0.90 -6.41
C SER A 84 -13.83 0.71 -7.49
N GLY A 85 -14.25 0.20 -8.65
CA GLY A 85 -13.34 -0.07 -9.76
C GLY A 85 -13.97 -0.92 -10.84
N PHE A 86 -13.20 -1.83 -11.38
CA PHE A 86 -13.63 -2.69 -12.49
C PHE A 86 -13.32 -4.15 -12.22
N TRP A 87 -14.21 -5.03 -12.62
CA TRP A 87 -13.95 -6.46 -12.58
C TRP A 87 -13.03 -6.85 -13.73
N ILE A 88 -12.09 -7.77 -13.47
CA ILE A 88 -11.19 -8.34 -14.47
C ILE A 88 -11.65 -9.76 -14.75
N GLU A 89 -11.86 -10.08 -16.03
CA GLU A 89 -12.17 -11.42 -16.52
C GLU A 89 -11.19 -11.81 -17.62
N ASN A 90 -10.52 -12.95 -17.42
CA ASN A 90 -9.59 -13.51 -18.39
C ASN A 90 -8.51 -12.51 -18.89
N GLY A 91 -8.01 -11.66 -18.00
CA GLY A 91 -6.97 -10.67 -18.32
C GLY A 91 -7.47 -9.38 -18.94
N GLU A 92 -8.77 -9.16 -19.01
CA GLU A 92 -9.37 -7.95 -19.56
C GLU A 92 -10.25 -7.25 -18.52
N ILE A 93 -10.22 -5.91 -18.53
CA ILE A 93 -11.13 -5.09 -17.73
C ILE A 93 -12.52 -5.21 -18.33
N SER A 94 -13.49 -5.69 -17.53
CA SER A 94 -14.84 -6.03 -17.98
C SER A 94 -15.84 -4.93 -17.60
N TYR A 95 -16.45 -4.99 -16.44
CA TYR A 95 -17.53 -4.08 -16.03
C TYR A 95 -17.18 -3.32 -14.75
N ALA A 96 -17.81 -2.15 -14.58
CA ALA A 96 -17.64 -1.34 -13.38
C ALA A 96 -18.36 -1.99 -12.18
N VAL A 97 -17.73 -1.94 -11.02
CA VAL A 97 -18.27 -2.42 -9.75
C VAL A 97 -18.02 -1.35 -8.69
N SER A 98 -19.03 -1.10 -7.87
CA SER A 98 -18.97 -0.15 -6.76
C SER A 98 -19.49 -0.77 -5.47
N GLU A 99 -19.18 -0.12 -4.35
CA GLU A 99 -19.71 -0.50 -3.03
C GLU A 99 -19.37 -1.94 -2.59
N ILE A 100 -18.22 -2.43 -3.02
CA ILE A 100 -17.70 -3.71 -2.54
C ILE A 100 -16.71 -3.52 -1.40
N THR A 101 -16.43 -4.59 -0.69
CA THR A 101 -15.38 -4.63 0.35
C THR A 101 -14.22 -5.49 -0.13
N ILE A 102 -13.02 -4.97 -0.01
CA ILE A 102 -11.79 -5.74 -0.18
C ILE A 102 -11.15 -5.95 1.20
N ALA A 103 -10.75 -7.19 1.49
CA ALA A 103 -10.21 -7.54 2.81
C ALA A 103 -9.03 -8.50 2.69
N GLY A 104 -8.11 -8.41 3.67
CA GLY A 104 -6.94 -9.25 3.76
C GLY A 104 -6.11 -8.98 5.01
N SER A 105 -4.96 -9.62 5.09
CA SER A 105 -3.93 -9.34 6.09
C SER A 105 -2.84 -8.46 5.47
N LEU A 106 -2.47 -7.37 6.13
CA LEU A 106 -1.39 -6.48 5.65
C LEU A 106 -0.08 -7.23 5.43
N SER A 107 0.27 -8.17 6.31
CA SER A 107 1.47 -8.98 6.15
C SER A 107 1.44 -9.82 4.87
N ASP A 108 0.30 -10.47 4.59
CA ASP A 108 0.15 -11.27 3.39
C ASP A 108 0.10 -10.40 2.13
N MET A 109 -0.57 -9.25 2.20
CA MET A 109 -0.60 -8.29 1.10
C MET A 109 0.81 -7.82 0.71
N PHE A 110 1.64 -7.44 1.70
CA PHE A 110 3.01 -7.02 1.42
C PHE A 110 3.91 -8.15 0.91
N MET A 111 3.71 -9.38 1.39
CA MET A 111 4.46 -10.55 0.92
C MET A 111 4.07 -10.99 -0.49
N GLN A 112 2.86 -10.68 -0.94
CA GLN A 112 2.30 -11.09 -2.22
C GLN A 112 2.19 -9.94 -3.22
N ALA A 113 2.61 -8.73 -2.85
CA ALA A 113 2.55 -7.56 -3.71
C ALA A 113 3.59 -7.66 -4.83
N THR A 114 3.13 -7.56 -6.07
CA THR A 114 3.97 -7.44 -7.27
C THR A 114 3.81 -6.04 -7.83
N PRO A 115 4.84 -5.17 -7.76
CA PRO A 115 4.79 -3.83 -8.31
C PRO A 115 4.94 -3.83 -9.83
N ALA A 116 4.21 -2.95 -10.51
CA ALA A 116 4.41 -2.62 -11.91
C ALA A 116 5.54 -1.60 -12.10
N ASN A 117 5.80 -1.20 -13.34
CA ASN A 117 6.87 -0.25 -13.69
C ASN A 117 6.37 1.18 -13.98
N ASP A 118 5.20 1.53 -13.44
CA ASP A 118 4.50 2.78 -13.74
C ASP A 118 4.51 3.80 -12.58
N LEU A 119 5.53 3.75 -11.72
CA LEU A 119 5.68 4.70 -10.63
C LEU A 119 5.77 6.14 -11.14
N GLU A 120 4.91 6.99 -10.61
CA GLU A 120 4.96 8.43 -10.79
C GLU A 120 5.12 9.12 -9.43
N LEU A 121 6.11 10.01 -9.32
CA LEU A 121 6.37 10.80 -8.11
C LEU A 121 5.56 12.09 -8.12
N ARG A 122 4.34 12.05 -7.60
CA ARG A 122 3.41 13.20 -7.57
C ARG A 122 3.16 13.73 -6.16
N TYR A 123 3.28 12.88 -5.15
CA TYR A 123 2.90 13.17 -3.76
C TYR A 123 4.03 12.86 -2.80
N SER A 124 3.82 13.08 -1.51
CA SER A 124 4.76 12.66 -0.46
C SER A 124 4.83 11.14 -0.29
N THR A 125 3.78 10.43 -0.70
CA THR A 125 3.74 8.95 -0.73
C THR A 125 3.29 8.52 -2.11
N ASN A 126 4.07 7.63 -2.74
CA ASN A 126 3.82 7.19 -4.10
C ASN A 126 4.04 5.67 -4.21
N SER A 127 3.27 5.04 -5.09
CA SER A 127 3.39 3.63 -5.41
C SER A 127 3.07 3.43 -6.89
N PRO A 128 3.72 2.48 -7.57
CA PRO A 128 3.24 2.01 -8.86
C PRO A 128 1.94 1.23 -8.70
N THR A 129 1.34 0.80 -9.78
CA THR A 129 0.26 -0.20 -9.76
C THR A 129 0.74 -1.47 -9.08
N LEU A 130 -0.06 -2.03 -8.18
CA LEU A 130 0.25 -3.23 -7.43
C LEU A 130 -0.73 -4.35 -7.76
N LEU A 131 -0.21 -5.52 -8.09
CA LEU A 131 -0.98 -6.76 -8.07
C LEU A 131 -0.83 -7.40 -6.70
N ILE A 132 -1.94 -7.65 -6.02
CA ILE A 132 -1.99 -8.35 -4.73
C ILE A 132 -2.88 -9.57 -4.90
N GLU A 133 -2.29 -10.75 -4.72
CA GLU A 133 -3.02 -11.99 -4.85
C GLU A 133 -3.82 -12.36 -3.58
N LYS A 134 -4.85 -13.18 -3.76
CA LYS A 134 -5.61 -13.83 -2.67
C LYS A 134 -6.31 -12.91 -1.69
N MET A 135 -6.66 -11.71 -2.09
CA MET A 135 -7.55 -10.88 -1.29
C MET A 135 -9.00 -11.38 -1.36
N THR A 136 -9.72 -11.18 -0.27
CA THR A 136 -11.18 -11.41 -0.26
C THR A 136 -11.88 -10.20 -0.85
N VAL A 137 -12.77 -10.45 -1.79
CA VAL A 137 -13.65 -9.44 -2.38
C VAL A 137 -15.08 -9.84 -2.05
N ALA A 138 -15.84 -8.97 -1.39
CA ALA A 138 -17.22 -9.20 -0.97
C ALA A 138 -18.10 -8.00 -1.36
N GLY A 139 -19.26 -8.28 -1.90
CA GLY A 139 -20.28 -7.33 -2.33
C GLY A 139 -21.43 -8.07 -3.00
N GLU A 140 -22.58 -7.41 -3.19
CA GLU A 140 -23.71 -7.94 -3.94
C GLU A 140 -23.59 -7.59 -5.41
#